data_2f46e07dfe8a2486dcc5f2ce7f4cc43c
#
_entry.id   2f46e07dfe8a2486dcc5f2ce7f4cc43c
#
_cell.length_a   1.000
_cell.length_b   1.000
_cell.length_c   1.000
_cell.angle_alpha   90.00
_cell.angle_beta   90.00
_cell.angle_gamma   90.00
#
_symmetry.space_group_name_H-M   'P 1'
#
loop_
_entity.id
_entity.type
_entity.pdbx_description
1 polymer ?
#
loop_
_entity_poly.entity_id
_entity_poly.type
_entity_poly.pdbx_seq_one_letter_code
_entity_poly.pdbx_strand_id
1 'polypeptide(L)'
;MATFSSTIVRGAHTITARNVSDALWLAKQKLENSGTKVETRNGKAIELREPVAIVYNQPMERVLFYPERDANPIFHFMESLWMLAGRNDVEWIAKFNKRMSEYSDNGKQLQGAYGYRWRKYFHFDQLVKVIHRLRTYENDRRTVLTMWDAEEDLRLDNDCKDHPCNTHIYFSIRDRTLDMTVCNRSNDMIWGAMGANAVHMSILQEYVAAKVNAKVGIYTQFSNNLHAYLDTLKTLKDMQPDYDSYGVRGIYPSRIVTRATSFMEELELFMEDPMKKHPYNNKIFPELAQPMCRVWEAWKQKEIF
;
A
#
# COMPACT_ATOMS: atom_id res chain seq x y z
N MET A 1 -24.47 48.75 -3.59
CA MET A 1 -23.87 47.81 -2.64
C MET A 1 -23.54 46.57 -3.40
N ALA A 2 -22.25 46.29 -3.61
CA ALA A 2 -21.82 45.08 -4.28
C ALA A 2 -21.93 43.91 -3.28
N THR A 3 -22.81 42.97 -3.57
CA THR A 3 -22.90 41.71 -2.82
C THR A 3 -21.68 40.90 -3.15
N PHE A 4 -20.74 40.81 -2.22
CA PHE A 4 -19.67 39.82 -2.29
C PHE A 4 -20.33 38.41 -2.24
N SER A 5 -20.45 37.78 -3.37
CA SER A 5 -20.69 36.33 -3.41
C SER A 5 -19.56 35.65 -2.65
N SER A 6 -19.86 34.96 -1.57
CA SER A 6 -18.89 34.18 -0.83
C SER A 6 -18.42 33.04 -1.76
N THR A 7 -17.34 33.27 -2.49
CA THR A 7 -16.69 32.24 -3.28
C THR A 7 -16.17 31.20 -2.30
N ILE A 8 -16.77 30.01 -2.29
CA ILE A 8 -16.25 28.89 -1.50
C ILE A 8 -14.87 28.56 -2.08
N VAL A 9 -13.82 28.93 -1.36
CA VAL A 9 -12.44 28.53 -1.71
C VAL A 9 -12.30 27.05 -1.40
N ARG A 10 -12.12 26.24 -2.45
CA ARG A 10 -11.85 24.81 -2.33
C ARG A 10 -10.35 24.58 -2.53
N GLY A 11 -9.77 23.67 -1.76
CA GLY A 11 -8.37 23.31 -1.87
C GLY A 11 -8.13 21.87 -1.45
N ALA A 12 -7.02 21.30 -1.86
CA ALA A 12 -6.64 19.96 -1.43
C ALA A 12 -6.52 19.87 0.10
N HIS A 13 -6.94 18.73 0.65
CA HIS A 13 -6.79 18.46 2.08
C HIS A 13 -5.44 17.82 2.36
N THR A 14 -4.88 18.12 3.54
CA THR A 14 -3.70 17.42 4.07
C THR A 14 -4.03 16.80 5.41
N ILE A 15 -3.70 15.53 5.57
CA ILE A 15 -3.77 14.76 6.82
C ILE A 15 -2.34 14.37 7.16
N THR A 16 -1.78 14.95 8.21
CA THR A 16 -0.44 14.58 8.69
C THR A 16 -0.60 13.66 9.89
N ALA A 17 -0.05 12.48 9.80
CA ALA A 17 -0.16 11.43 10.79
C ALA A 17 1.25 10.88 11.15
N ARG A 18 1.42 10.37 12.35
CA ARG A 18 2.63 9.63 12.70
C ARG A 18 2.69 8.32 11.89
N ASN A 19 1.61 7.56 11.91
CA ASN A 19 1.54 6.21 11.32
C ASN A 19 0.14 5.93 10.74
N VAL A 20 -0.07 4.68 10.33
CA VAL A 20 -1.31 4.25 9.71
C VAL A 20 -2.51 4.28 10.66
N SER A 21 -2.32 4.05 11.96
CA SER A 21 -3.40 4.10 12.95
C SER A 21 -3.92 5.54 13.13
N ASP A 22 -3.02 6.50 13.32
CA ASP A 22 -3.38 7.92 13.38
C ASP A 22 -4.08 8.37 12.11
N ALA A 23 -3.54 7.94 10.94
CA ALA A 23 -4.10 8.30 9.63
C ALA A 23 -5.54 7.80 9.47
N LEU A 24 -5.84 6.57 9.90
CA LEU A 24 -7.18 6.01 9.81
C LEU A 24 -8.17 6.81 10.64
N TRP A 25 -7.81 7.16 11.87
CA TRP A 25 -8.64 8.00 12.73
C TRP A 25 -8.91 9.36 12.12
N LEU A 26 -7.85 10.08 11.73
CA LEU A 26 -7.96 11.43 11.17
C LEU A 26 -8.75 11.45 9.85
N ALA A 27 -8.55 10.47 8.98
CA ALA A 27 -9.27 10.37 7.71
C ALA A 27 -10.75 10.04 7.91
N LYS A 28 -11.07 9.15 8.87
CA LYS A 28 -12.45 8.85 9.28
C LYS A 28 -13.16 10.13 9.73
N GLN A 29 -12.56 10.88 10.65
CA GLN A 29 -13.11 12.17 11.13
C GLN A 29 -13.33 13.16 9.97
N LYS A 30 -12.37 13.24 9.05
CA LYS A 30 -12.45 14.14 7.90
C LYS A 30 -13.59 13.76 6.96
N LEU A 31 -13.74 12.45 6.64
CA LEU A 31 -14.82 11.96 5.79
C LEU A 31 -16.20 12.18 6.44
N GLU A 32 -16.34 11.87 7.72
CA GLU A 32 -17.61 12.05 8.45
C GLU A 32 -18.05 13.51 8.54
N ASN A 33 -17.08 14.43 8.72
CA ASN A 33 -17.38 15.86 8.90
C ASN A 33 -17.55 16.62 7.57
N SER A 34 -16.89 16.19 6.49
CA SER A 34 -16.79 16.97 5.25
C SER A 34 -17.13 16.19 3.98
N GLY A 35 -17.36 14.88 4.10
CA GLY A 35 -17.64 14.02 2.95
C GLY A 35 -19.04 14.18 2.39
N THR A 36 -19.18 13.87 1.13
CA THR A 36 -20.45 13.84 0.39
C THR A 36 -20.82 12.40 0.11
N LYS A 37 -22.06 12.01 0.40
CA LYS A 37 -22.58 10.68 0.06
C LYS A 37 -22.85 10.59 -1.44
N VAL A 38 -22.42 9.48 -2.04
CA VAL A 38 -22.53 9.21 -3.48
C VAL A 38 -22.96 7.77 -3.72
N GLU A 39 -23.63 7.55 -4.84
CA GLU A 39 -23.86 6.19 -5.36
C GLU A 39 -22.70 5.84 -6.31
N THR A 40 -22.14 4.65 -6.15
CA THR A 40 -21.05 4.16 -7.00
C THR A 40 -21.40 2.81 -7.62
N ARG A 41 -20.61 2.36 -8.57
CA ARG A 41 -20.74 1.01 -9.16
C ARG A 41 -20.73 -0.10 -8.10
N ASN A 42 -20.00 0.09 -7.01
CA ASN A 42 -19.77 -0.91 -5.96
C ASN A 42 -20.62 -0.64 -4.70
N GLY A 43 -21.60 0.25 -4.75
CA GLY A 43 -22.49 0.58 -3.63
C GLY A 43 -22.37 2.01 -3.12
N LYS A 44 -23.03 2.30 -2.00
CA LYS A 44 -23.05 3.64 -1.42
C LYS A 44 -21.74 3.95 -0.73
N ALA A 45 -21.18 5.13 -1.04
CA ALA A 45 -19.94 5.61 -0.44
C ALA A 45 -20.10 7.04 0.10
N ILE A 46 -19.13 7.45 0.90
CA ILE A 46 -18.87 8.84 1.26
C ILE A 46 -17.49 9.21 0.73
N GLU A 47 -17.36 10.34 0.07
CA GLU A 47 -16.10 10.81 -0.53
C GLU A 47 -15.81 12.27 -0.21
N LEU A 48 -14.54 12.62 -0.20
CA LEU A 48 -14.11 14.02 -0.24
C LEU A 48 -14.05 14.48 -1.69
N ARG A 49 -14.65 15.65 -1.97
CA ARG A 49 -14.65 16.24 -3.32
C ARG A 49 -13.29 16.70 -3.78
N GLU A 50 -12.48 17.17 -2.83
CA GLU A 50 -11.15 17.70 -3.06
C GLU A 50 -10.11 16.58 -2.86
N PRO A 51 -8.98 16.62 -3.61
CA PRO A 51 -7.89 15.68 -3.40
C PRO A 51 -7.34 15.72 -1.99
N VAL A 52 -6.80 14.61 -1.53
CA VAL A 52 -6.27 14.44 -0.17
C VAL A 52 -4.84 13.95 -0.21
N ALA A 53 -3.94 14.65 0.45
CA ALA A 53 -2.59 14.19 0.78
C ALA A 53 -2.58 13.61 2.21
N ILE A 54 -2.21 12.33 2.35
CA ILE A 54 -2.00 11.69 3.65
C ILE A 54 -0.50 11.51 3.83
N VAL A 55 0.06 12.14 4.86
CA VAL A 55 1.49 12.17 5.14
C VAL A 55 1.80 11.31 6.35
N TYR A 56 2.57 10.23 6.15
CA TYR A 56 3.03 9.34 7.21
C TYR A 56 4.46 9.71 7.59
N ASN A 57 4.65 10.20 8.83
CA ASN A 57 5.98 10.56 9.36
C ASN A 57 6.80 9.34 9.77
N GLN A 58 6.14 8.25 10.16
CA GLN A 58 6.75 6.97 10.53
C GLN A 58 6.15 5.83 9.70
N PRO A 59 6.45 5.75 8.39
CA PRO A 59 5.80 4.76 7.50
C PRO A 59 6.15 3.31 7.84
N MET A 60 7.22 3.06 8.59
CA MET A 60 7.55 1.71 9.07
C MET A 60 6.59 1.23 10.17
N GLU A 61 5.88 2.13 10.85
CA GLU A 61 4.78 1.82 11.76
C GLU A 61 3.51 1.53 10.96
N ARG A 62 3.51 0.41 10.22
CA ARG A 62 2.54 0.07 9.17
C ARG A 62 1.42 -0.87 9.59
N VAL A 63 1.43 -1.34 10.83
CA VAL A 63 0.41 -2.25 11.36
C VAL A 63 -0.71 -1.46 12.02
N LEU A 64 -1.96 -1.78 11.65
CA LEU A 64 -3.16 -1.24 12.30
C LEU A 64 -3.48 -2.03 13.56
N PHE A 65 -3.73 -1.33 14.66
CA PHE A 65 -4.11 -1.94 15.94
C PHE A 65 -5.58 -1.73 16.32
N TYR A 66 -6.40 -1.28 15.37
CA TYR A 66 -7.86 -1.14 15.58
C TYR A 66 -8.57 -2.46 15.31
N PRO A 67 -9.15 -3.11 16.35
CA PRO A 67 -9.90 -4.35 16.17
C PRO A 67 -11.09 -4.18 15.23
N GLU A 68 -11.74 -3.00 15.27
CA GLU A 68 -12.91 -2.68 14.45
C GLU A 68 -12.60 -2.71 12.95
N ARG A 69 -11.33 -2.52 12.58
CA ARG A 69 -10.88 -2.59 11.19
C ARG A 69 -10.74 -4.05 10.72
N ASP A 70 -10.54 -4.99 11.63
CA ASP A 70 -10.32 -6.42 11.32
C ASP A 70 -9.31 -6.63 10.19
N ALA A 71 -8.14 -5.99 10.34
CA ALA A 71 -7.09 -6.06 9.33
C ALA A 71 -6.43 -7.43 9.33
N ASN A 72 -6.17 -7.98 8.14
CA ASN A 72 -5.38 -9.20 7.98
C ASN A 72 -3.89 -8.85 7.73
N PRO A 73 -3.05 -8.76 8.78
CA PRO A 73 -1.66 -8.36 8.62
C PRO A 73 -0.83 -9.40 7.87
N ILE A 74 -1.20 -10.68 7.95
CA ILE A 74 -0.52 -11.75 7.20
C ILE A 74 -0.75 -11.55 5.71
N PHE A 75 -1.99 -11.33 5.30
CA PHE A 75 -2.30 -11.06 3.89
C PHE A 75 -1.56 -9.81 3.37
N HIS A 76 -1.65 -8.69 4.08
CA HIS A 76 -0.99 -7.44 3.64
C HIS A 76 0.54 -7.62 3.50
N PHE A 77 1.16 -8.34 4.42
CA PHE A 77 2.59 -8.62 4.34
C PHE A 77 2.94 -9.54 3.17
N MET A 78 2.21 -10.63 2.99
CA MET A 78 2.45 -11.59 1.89
C MET A 78 2.18 -10.96 0.52
N GLU A 79 1.15 -10.13 0.41
CA GLU A 79 0.86 -9.37 -0.80
C GLU A 79 1.98 -8.38 -1.12
N SER A 80 2.58 -7.73 -0.12
CA SER A 80 3.74 -6.86 -0.31
C SER A 80 4.95 -7.59 -0.88
N LEU A 81 5.22 -8.81 -0.40
CA LEU A 81 6.29 -9.65 -0.94
C LEU A 81 6.00 -10.11 -2.37
N TRP A 82 4.75 -10.52 -2.64
CA TRP A 82 4.26 -10.89 -3.97
C TRP A 82 4.40 -9.72 -4.96
N MET A 83 4.07 -8.50 -4.54
CA MET A 83 4.26 -7.28 -5.33
C MET A 83 5.74 -7.01 -5.60
N LEU A 84 6.62 -7.06 -4.59
CA LEU A 84 8.06 -6.86 -4.79
C LEU A 84 8.66 -7.90 -5.74
N ALA A 85 8.16 -9.13 -5.74
CA ALA A 85 8.56 -10.18 -6.68
C ALA A 85 8.05 -9.95 -8.12
N GLY A 86 7.24 -8.91 -8.35
CA GLY A 86 6.68 -8.59 -9.67
C GLY A 86 5.71 -9.64 -10.18
N ARG A 87 4.92 -10.23 -9.29
CA ARG A 87 3.92 -11.26 -9.61
C ARG A 87 2.55 -10.63 -9.88
N ASN A 88 1.71 -11.36 -10.60
CA ASN A 88 0.31 -11.05 -10.85
C ASN A 88 -0.59 -12.29 -10.84
N ASP A 89 -0.04 -13.44 -10.48
CA ASP A 89 -0.76 -14.72 -10.43
C ASP A 89 -1.69 -14.78 -9.22
N VAL A 90 -2.93 -15.18 -9.48
CA VAL A 90 -3.98 -15.34 -8.45
C VAL A 90 -3.69 -16.55 -7.55
N GLU A 91 -3.16 -17.63 -8.12
CA GLU A 91 -2.93 -18.88 -7.41
C GLU A 91 -2.13 -18.70 -6.11
N TRP A 92 -1.09 -17.90 -6.13
CA TRP A 92 -0.25 -17.67 -4.96
C TRP A 92 -0.94 -16.78 -3.93
N ILE A 93 -1.47 -15.62 -4.36
CA ILE A 93 -2.02 -14.63 -3.43
C ILE A 93 -3.36 -15.05 -2.83
N ALA A 94 -4.16 -15.84 -3.55
CA ALA A 94 -5.44 -16.37 -3.07
C ALA A 94 -5.27 -17.37 -1.91
N LYS A 95 -4.06 -17.90 -1.68
CA LYS A 95 -3.75 -18.71 -0.48
C LYS A 95 -3.97 -17.91 0.80
N PHE A 96 -3.73 -16.59 0.77
CA PHE A 96 -3.84 -15.68 1.92
C PHE A 96 -5.12 -14.85 1.90
N ASN A 97 -5.78 -14.71 0.77
CA ASN A 97 -7.08 -14.06 0.63
C ASN A 97 -7.81 -14.59 -0.61
N LYS A 98 -8.79 -15.47 -0.40
CA LYS A 98 -9.55 -16.09 -1.50
C LYS A 98 -10.30 -15.09 -2.38
N ARG A 99 -10.65 -13.91 -1.84
CA ARG A 99 -11.33 -12.84 -2.60
C ARG A 99 -10.49 -12.26 -3.74
N MET A 100 -9.18 -12.47 -3.73
CA MET A 100 -8.31 -12.02 -4.83
C MET A 100 -8.70 -12.65 -6.17
N SER A 101 -9.29 -13.84 -6.17
CA SER A 101 -9.82 -14.48 -7.39
C SER A 101 -11.02 -13.75 -7.99
N GLU A 102 -11.79 -13.00 -7.19
CA GLU A 102 -12.98 -12.26 -7.65
C GLU A 102 -12.60 -11.07 -8.55
N TYR A 103 -11.40 -10.52 -8.35
CA TYR A 103 -10.86 -9.40 -9.14
C TYR A 103 -10.23 -9.84 -10.47
N SER A 104 -10.02 -11.13 -10.67
CA SER A 104 -9.45 -11.65 -11.92
C SER A 104 -10.52 -11.92 -12.97
N ASP A 105 -10.27 -11.51 -14.21
CA ASP A 105 -11.16 -11.79 -15.35
C ASP A 105 -11.03 -13.23 -15.86
N ASN A 106 -9.85 -13.80 -15.76
CA ASN A 106 -9.54 -15.15 -16.25
C ASN A 106 -9.29 -16.19 -15.14
N GLY A 107 -9.41 -15.79 -13.86
CA GLY A 107 -9.13 -16.62 -12.70
C GLY A 107 -7.64 -16.95 -12.47
N LYS A 108 -6.74 -16.42 -13.29
CA LYS A 108 -5.30 -16.73 -13.23
C LYS A 108 -4.43 -15.54 -12.90
N GLN A 109 -4.76 -14.36 -13.41
CA GLN A 109 -3.92 -13.16 -13.33
C GLN A 109 -4.74 -11.94 -12.92
N LEU A 110 -4.06 -11.00 -12.26
CA LEU A 110 -4.54 -9.66 -11.95
C LEU A 110 -3.85 -8.65 -12.88
N GLN A 111 -4.65 -7.84 -13.58
CA GLN A 111 -4.13 -6.91 -14.59
C GLN A 111 -3.56 -5.65 -13.95
N GLY A 112 -4.17 -5.18 -12.86
CA GLY A 112 -3.74 -4.01 -12.10
C GLY A 112 -2.67 -4.29 -11.05
N ALA A 113 -2.13 -5.51 -10.98
CA ALA A 113 -1.12 -5.90 -10.00
C ALA A 113 0.09 -4.97 -10.06
N TYR A 114 0.27 -4.13 -9.03
CA TYR A 114 1.27 -3.05 -9.02
C TYR A 114 2.69 -3.56 -9.25
N GLY A 115 3.08 -4.63 -8.55
CA GLY A 115 4.41 -5.21 -8.68
C GLY A 115 4.72 -5.72 -10.09
N TYR A 116 3.76 -6.34 -10.73
CA TYR A 116 3.87 -6.75 -12.13
C TYR A 116 4.03 -5.54 -13.06
N ARG A 117 3.24 -4.47 -12.83
CA ARG A 117 3.34 -3.21 -13.56
C ARG A 117 4.72 -2.55 -13.37
N TRP A 118 5.32 -2.62 -12.19
CA TRP A 118 6.66 -2.07 -11.96
C TRP A 118 7.76 -2.82 -12.68
N ARG A 119 7.65 -4.13 -12.82
CA ARG A 119 8.79 -4.99 -13.13
C ARG A 119 8.73 -5.66 -14.48
N LYS A 120 7.53 -5.88 -15.02
CA LYS A 120 7.37 -6.73 -16.21
C LYS A 120 6.46 -6.14 -17.28
N TYR A 121 5.35 -5.52 -16.90
CA TYR A 121 4.30 -5.08 -17.82
C TYR A 121 4.82 -4.19 -18.95
N PHE A 122 5.64 -3.20 -18.65
CA PHE A 122 6.21 -2.27 -19.64
C PHE A 122 7.46 -2.83 -20.35
N HIS A 123 7.66 -4.15 -20.34
CA HIS A 123 8.78 -4.85 -20.98
C HIS A 123 10.18 -4.51 -20.42
N PHE A 124 10.27 -3.87 -19.27
CA PHE A 124 11.50 -3.64 -18.52
C PHE A 124 11.20 -3.45 -17.01
N ASP A 125 12.22 -3.69 -16.20
CA ASP A 125 12.11 -3.51 -14.74
C ASP A 125 12.35 -2.03 -14.38
N GLN A 126 11.24 -1.29 -14.16
CA GLN A 126 11.28 0.12 -13.76
C GLN A 126 11.93 0.29 -12.38
N LEU A 127 11.69 -0.65 -11.45
CA LEU A 127 12.21 -0.56 -10.07
C LEU A 127 13.74 -0.63 -10.07
N VAL A 128 14.32 -1.51 -10.87
CA VAL A 128 15.79 -1.58 -11.07
C VAL A 128 16.32 -0.27 -11.66
N LYS A 129 15.63 0.31 -12.66
CA LYS A 129 16.04 1.59 -13.28
C LYS A 129 15.97 2.75 -12.30
N VAL A 130 14.90 2.86 -11.50
CA VAL A 130 14.75 3.88 -10.45
C VAL A 130 15.89 3.78 -9.43
N ILE A 131 16.15 2.58 -8.91
CA ILE A 131 17.25 2.35 -7.96
C ILE A 131 18.61 2.72 -8.55
N HIS A 132 18.87 2.34 -9.81
CA HIS A 132 20.11 2.70 -10.49
C HIS A 132 20.27 4.22 -10.62
N ARG A 133 19.21 4.94 -11.00
CA ARG A 133 19.23 6.40 -11.11
C ARG A 133 19.49 7.08 -9.77
N LEU A 134 18.77 6.68 -8.72
CA LEU A 134 18.96 7.22 -7.36
C LEU A 134 20.38 7.01 -6.83
N ARG A 135 21.01 5.88 -7.18
CA ARG A 135 22.43 5.62 -6.83
C ARG A 135 23.41 6.49 -7.60
N THR A 136 23.10 6.79 -8.86
CA THR A 136 23.99 7.55 -9.73
C THR A 136 23.81 9.07 -9.52
N TYR A 137 22.57 9.50 -9.27
CA TYR A 137 22.20 10.90 -9.16
C TYR A 137 21.24 11.08 -7.98
N GLU A 138 21.75 11.32 -6.79
CA GLU A 138 20.96 11.44 -5.56
C GLU A 138 19.84 12.48 -5.66
N ASN A 139 20.11 13.60 -6.35
CA ASN A 139 19.15 14.70 -6.55
C ASN A 139 18.33 14.59 -7.85
N ASP A 140 18.22 13.40 -8.44
CA ASP A 140 17.45 13.21 -9.68
C ASP A 140 15.96 13.40 -9.45
N ARG A 141 15.33 14.25 -10.26
CA ARG A 141 13.89 14.54 -10.25
C ARG A 141 13.09 13.70 -11.25
N ARG A 142 13.73 12.77 -11.96
CA ARG A 142 13.13 11.88 -12.97
C ARG A 142 12.93 10.44 -12.46
N THR A 143 13.02 10.23 -11.16
CA THR A 143 12.81 8.93 -10.53
C THR A 143 11.32 8.69 -10.32
N VAL A 144 10.66 8.35 -11.42
CA VAL A 144 9.23 8.06 -11.48
C VAL A 144 9.04 6.59 -11.81
N LEU A 145 8.14 5.94 -11.09
CA LEU A 145 7.69 4.58 -11.33
C LEU A 145 6.20 4.66 -11.68
N THR A 146 5.80 4.11 -12.84
CA THR A 146 4.41 4.17 -13.32
C THR A 146 3.73 2.81 -13.22
N MET A 147 2.45 2.84 -12.90
CA MET A 147 1.55 1.68 -12.93
C MET A 147 0.44 1.86 -13.97
N TRP A 148 0.10 3.12 -14.26
CA TRP A 148 -0.96 3.47 -15.18
C TRP A 148 -0.48 3.40 -16.62
N ASP A 149 -1.21 2.67 -17.46
CA ASP A 149 -1.04 2.62 -18.89
C ASP A 149 -2.23 3.34 -19.55
N ALA A 150 -1.96 4.51 -20.14
CA ALA A 150 -3.03 5.32 -20.71
C ALA A 150 -3.68 4.66 -21.93
N GLU A 151 -2.96 3.83 -22.67
CA GLU A 151 -3.50 3.13 -23.84
C GLU A 151 -4.49 2.03 -23.41
N GLU A 152 -4.12 1.23 -22.41
CA GLU A 152 -4.95 0.11 -21.97
C GLU A 152 -5.98 0.49 -20.91
N ASP A 153 -5.59 1.29 -19.90
CA ASP A 153 -6.45 1.55 -18.74
C ASP A 153 -7.54 2.63 -19.03
N LEU A 154 -7.47 3.37 -20.17
CA LEU A 154 -8.50 4.32 -20.61
C LEU A 154 -9.41 3.78 -21.73
N ARG A 155 -9.20 2.57 -22.20
CA ARG A 155 -10.03 1.98 -23.25
C ARG A 155 -11.47 1.81 -22.78
N LEU A 156 -12.41 2.25 -23.59
CA LEU A 156 -13.85 2.16 -23.30
C LEU A 156 -14.39 0.73 -23.39
N ASP A 157 -13.72 -0.12 -24.16
CA ASP A 157 -14.03 -1.54 -24.33
C ASP A 157 -13.27 -2.46 -23.36
N ASN A 158 -12.54 -1.88 -22.40
CA ASN A 158 -11.82 -2.62 -21.38
C ASN A 158 -12.64 -2.69 -20.08
N ASP A 159 -13.50 -3.72 -19.98
CA ASP A 159 -14.31 -4.02 -18.79
C ASP A 159 -13.54 -4.79 -17.71
N CYS A 160 -12.21 -4.71 -17.70
CA CYS A 160 -11.35 -5.37 -16.71
C CYS A 160 -11.78 -5.02 -15.29
N LYS A 161 -11.83 -6.03 -14.42
CA LYS A 161 -12.21 -5.87 -13.01
C LYS A 161 -11.14 -5.17 -12.18
N ASP A 162 -9.88 -5.33 -12.57
CA ASP A 162 -8.70 -4.93 -11.78
C ASP A 162 -7.87 -3.87 -12.52
N HIS A 163 -8.34 -2.62 -12.52
CA HIS A 163 -7.55 -1.48 -12.95
C HIS A 163 -6.72 -0.90 -11.79
N PRO A 164 -5.45 -0.52 -12.01
CA PRO A 164 -4.59 0.01 -10.96
C PRO A 164 -5.18 1.31 -10.36
N CYS A 165 -5.37 1.34 -9.05
CA CYS A 165 -5.79 2.54 -8.34
C CYS A 165 -4.61 3.50 -8.12
N ASN A 166 -3.43 2.96 -7.85
CA ASN A 166 -2.18 3.72 -7.80
C ASN A 166 -1.68 3.96 -9.22
N THR A 167 -1.29 5.19 -9.54
CA THR A 167 -0.89 5.57 -10.89
C THR A 167 0.62 5.78 -11.03
N HIS A 168 1.22 6.56 -10.14
CA HIS A 168 2.63 6.92 -10.16
C HIS A 168 3.24 6.93 -8.78
N ILE A 169 4.53 6.66 -8.71
CA ILE A 169 5.33 6.81 -7.49
C ILE A 169 6.54 7.69 -7.80
N TYR A 170 6.77 8.68 -6.96
CA TYR A 170 7.93 9.56 -7.02
C TYR A 170 8.84 9.29 -5.84
N PHE A 171 10.16 9.29 -6.09
CA PHE A 171 11.17 9.13 -5.07
C PHE A 171 12.09 10.35 -5.06
N SER A 172 12.49 10.79 -3.86
CA SER A 172 13.52 11.81 -3.70
C SER A 172 14.40 11.50 -2.49
N ILE A 173 15.70 11.74 -2.64
CA ILE A 173 16.66 11.62 -1.54
C ILE A 173 17.07 13.03 -1.12
N ARG A 174 17.01 13.30 0.18
CA ARG A 174 17.51 14.52 0.82
C ARG A 174 18.17 14.13 2.11
N ASP A 175 19.39 14.61 2.34
CA ASP A 175 20.15 14.33 3.56
C ASP A 175 20.20 12.82 3.88
N ARG A 176 20.44 11.99 2.85
CA ARG A 176 20.47 10.52 2.91
C ARG A 176 19.16 9.91 3.41
N THR A 177 18.05 10.58 3.25
CA THR A 177 16.70 10.12 3.60
C THR A 177 15.85 10.03 2.33
N LEU A 178 15.23 8.89 2.09
CA LEU A 178 14.38 8.62 0.94
C LEU A 178 12.92 8.92 1.27
N ASP A 179 12.40 10.01 0.70
CA ASP A 179 10.98 10.31 0.69
C ASP A 179 10.30 9.68 -0.51
N MET A 180 9.03 9.34 -0.35
CA MET A 180 8.22 8.73 -1.39
C MET A 180 6.83 9.35 -1.46
N THR A 181 6.35 9.66 -2.68
CA THR A 181 4.97 10.09 -2.92
C THR A 181 4.30 9.13 -3.88
N VAL A 182 3.12 8.61 -3.49
CA VAL A 182 2.28 7.73 -4.31
C VAL A 182 1.02 8.48 -4.72
N CYS A 183 0.74 8.54 -6.01
CA CYS A 183 -0.47 9.15 -6.57
C CYS A 183 -1.52 8.08 -6.87
N ASN A 184 -2.75 8.32 -6.41
CA ASN A 184 -3.88 7.43 -6.56
C ASN A 184 -5.01 8.16 -7.31
N ARG A 185 -5.56 7.56 -8.39
CA ARG A 185 -6.76 8.07 -9.06
C ARG A 185 -8.00 7.90 -8.20
N SER A 186 -8.04 6.82 -7.41
CA SER A 186 -9.10 6.44 -6.48
C SER A 186 -8.50 5.67 -5.32
N ASN A 187 -8.96 5.89 -4.11
CA ASN A 187 -8.40 5.24 -2.92
C ASN A 187 -9.49 5.02 -1.87
N ASP A 188 -9.89 3.77 -1.69
CA ASP A 188 -10.74 3.40 -0.55
C ASP A 188 -9.96 3.60 0.75
N MET A 189 -10.52 4.35 1.68
CA MET A 189 -9.87 4.68 2.94
C MET A 189 -9.54 3.44 3.76
N ILE A 190 -10.49 2.49 3.82
CA ILE A 190 -10.46 1.36 4.74
C ILE A 190 -9.64 0.20 4.18
N TRP A 191 -9.93 -0.23 2.94
CA TRP A 191 -9.26 -1.37 2.32
C TRP A 191 -7.95 -0.99 1.61
N GLY A 192 -7.93 0.19 1.00
CA GLY A 192 -6.80 0.71 0.24
C GLY A 192 -5.85 1.56 1.09
N ALA A 193 -6.19 2.83 1.30
CA ALA A 193 -5.27 3.85 1.83
C ALA A 193 -4.63 3.47 3.16
N MET A 194 -5.44 3.13 4.19
CA MET A 194 -4.98 2.73 5.53
C MET A 194 -5.00 1.20 5.71
N GLY A 195 -5.30 0.46 4.66
CA GLY A 195 -5.21 -0.99 4.62
C GLY A 195 -3.97 -1.45 3.87
N ALA A 196 -4.20 -2.06 2.70
CA ALA A 196 -3.16 -2.66 1.87
C ALA A 196 -2.08 -1.64 1.43
N ASN A 197 -2.46 -0.46 0.91
CA ASN A 197 -1.50 0.50 0.34
C ASN A 197 -0.50 1.03 1.38
N ALA A 198 -0.93 1.28 2.62
CA ALA A 198 -0.01 1.73 3.68
C ALA A 198 1.11 0.71 3.93
N VAL A 199 0.78 -0.57 3.93
CA VAL A 199 1.76 -1.66 4.12
C VAL A 199 2.61 -1.84 2.87
N HIS A 200 1.99 -1.99 1.70
CA HIS A 200 2.67 -2.28 0.44
C HIS A 200 3.69 -1.21 0.08
N MET A 201 3.26 0.04 0.11
CA MET A 201 4.10 1.15 -0.32
C MET A 201 5.20 1.46 0.69
N SER A 202 4.93 1.32 2.00
CA SER A 202 5.99 1.49 3.00
C SER A 202 7.05 0.39 2.92
N ILE A 203 6.70 -0.84 2.53
CA ILE A 203 7.65 -1.92 2.28
C ILE A 203 8.45 -1.64 1.00
N LEU A 204 7.81 -1.15 -0.07
CA LEU A 204 8.51 -0.69 -1.27
C LEU A 204 9.51 0.42 -0.95
N GLN A 205 9.09 1.43 -0.17
CA GLN A 205 9.97 2.53 0.25
C GLN A 205 11.18 2.02 1.03
N GLU A 206 10.97 1.11 1.98
CA GLU A 206 12.05 0.50 2.76
C GLU A 206 13.02 -0.29 1.87
N TYR A 207 12.48 -1.06 0.91
CA TYR A 207 13.31 -1.81 -0.04
C TYR A 207 14.17 -0.86 -0.90
N VAL A 208 13.57 0.18 -1.47
CA VAL A 208 14.32 1.17 -2.28
C VAL A 208 15.36 1.89 -1.41
N ALA A 209 14.99 2.33 -0.20
CA ALA A 209 15.91 2.99 0.73
C ALA A 209 17.13 2.10 1.05
N ALA A 210 16.90 0.81 1.33
CA ALA A 210 17.96 -0.15 1.57
C ALA A 210 18.87 -0.34 0.34
N LYS A 211 18.28 -0.42 -0.86
CA LYS A 211 19.05 -0.54 -2.12
C LYS A 211 19.91 0.67 -2.41
N VAL A 212 19.51 1.87 -2.04
CA VAL A 212 20.28 3.12 -2.27
C VAL A 212 21.07 3.58 -1.06
N ASN A 213 21.10 2.79 0.02
CA ASN A 213 21.79 3.10 1.28
C ASN A 213 21.30 4.43 1.92
N ALA A 214 19.99 4.67 1.88
CA ALA A 214 19.34 5.80 2.52
C ALA A 214 18.50 5.35 3.73
N LYS A 215 18.13 6.32 4.57
CA LYS A 215 17.11 6.12 5.62
C LYS A 215 15.73 6.19 4.99
N VAL A 216 14.75 5.51 5.59
CA VAL A 216 13.34 5.69 5.24
C VAL A 216 12.88 7.05 5.76
N GLY A 217 12.36 7.87 4.87
CA GLY A 217 11.80 9.18 5.14
C GLY A 217 10.29 9.19 5.18
N ILE A 218 9.69 10.30 4.78
CA ILE A 218 8.25 10.50 4.74
C ILE A 218 7.64 9.69 3.59
N TYR A 219 6.47 9.10 3.85
CA TYR A 219 5.60 8.54 2.82
C TYR A 219 4.35 9.40 2.68
N THR A 220 4.05 9.86 1.47
CA THR A 220 2.84 10.61 1.15
C THR A 220 1.97 9.83 0.18
N GLN A 221 0.70 9.61 0.52
CA GLN A 221 -0.33 9.19 -0.42
C GLN A 221 -1.12 10.40 -0.89
N PHE A 222 -1.11 10.68 -2.19
CA PHE A 222 -1.94 11.71 -2.80
C PHE A 222 -3.11 11.05 -3.54
N SER A 223 -4.31 11.20 -3.01
CA SER A 223 -5.52 10.58 -3.55
C SER A 223 -6.39 11.64 -4.23
N ASN A 224 -6.63 11.48 -5.55
CA ASN A 224 -7.56 12.34 -6.28
C ASN A 224 -9.00 12.14 -5.77
N ASN A 225 -9.38 10.90 -5.47
CA ASN A 225 -10.65 10.57 -4.82
C ASN A 225 -10.38 9.69 -3.60
N LEU A 226 -10.54 10.23 -2.39
CA LEU A 226 -10.54 9.48 -1.15
C LEU A 226 -11.97 9.24 -0.71
N HIS A 227 -12.35 7.98 -0.56
CA HIS A 227 -13.70 7.57 -0.19
C HIS A 227 -13.71 6.39 0.79
N ALA A 228 -14.87 6.13 1.37
CA ALA A 228 -15.14 4.90 2.11
C ALA A 228 -16.55 4.40 1.77
N TYR A 229 -16.72 3.10 1.59
CA TYR A 229 -18.04 2.50 1.44
C TYR A 229 -18.78 2.55 2.77
N LEU A 230 -20.07 2.94 2.75
CA LEU A 230 -20.84 3.15 3.98
C LEU A 230 -20.97 1.89 4.83
N ASP A 231 -21.01 0.71 4.21
CA ASP A 231 -21.12 -0.54 4.95
C ASP A 231 -19.83 -0.90 5.68
N THR A 232 -18.67 -0.65 5.07
CA THR A 232 -17.38 -0.83 5.75
C THR A 232 -17.11 0.28 6.78
N LEU A 233 -17.54 1.51 6.51
CA LEU A 233 -17.38 2.62 7.47
C LEU A 233 -18.17 2.38 8.77
N LYS A 234 -19.31 1.72 8.71
CA LYS A 234 -20.11 1.37 9.88
C LYS A 234 -19.35 0.48 10.88
N THR A 235 -18.41 -0.35 10.42
CA THR A 235 -17.62 -1.19 11.32
C THR A 235 -16.73 -0.36 12.24
N LEU A 236 -16.35 0.84 11.80
CA LEU A 236 -15.50 1.76 12.55
C LEU A 236 -16.27 2.73 13.46
N LYS A 237 -17.59 2.56 13.64
CA LYS A 237 -18.44 3.52 14.39
C LYS A 237 -17.99 3.73 15.84
N ASP A 238 -17.54 2.69 16.50
CA ASP A 238 -17.15 2.70 17.91
C ASP A 238 -15.64 2.90 18.11
N MET A 239 -14.89 3.09 17.02
CA MET A 239 -13.44 3.33 17.05
C MET A 239 -13.12 4.60 17.83
N GLN A 240 -12.18 4.51 18.77
CA GLN A 240 -11.67 5.62 19.56
C GLN A 240 -10.23 5.97 19.14
N PRO A 241 -9.75 7.22 19.36
CA PRO A 241 -8.37 7.57 19.00
C PRO A 241 -7.37 6.74 19.80
N ASP A 242 -6.37 6.21 19.12
CA ASP A 242 -5.24 5.49 19.72
C ASP A 242 -3.96 6.32 19.47
N TYR A 243 -3.65 7.22 20.39
CA TYR A 243 -2.64 8.27 20.22
C TYR A 243 -1.20 7.77 20.17
N ASP A 244 -0.92 6.56 20.60
CA ASP A 244 0.44 6.01 20.57
C ASP A 244 0.42 4.48 20.54
N SER A 245 -0.16 3.94 19.46
CA SER A 245 -0.33 2.50 19.28
C SER A 245 0.94 1.69 19.47
N TYR A 246 2.08 2.24 19.05
CA TYR A 246 3.38 1.58 19.11
C TYR A 246 4.06 1.78 20.46
N GLY A 247 4.12 3.02 20.96
CA GLY A 247 4.80 3.34 22.20
C GLY A 247 4.13 2.71 23.42
N VAL A 248 2.79 2.80 23.53
CA VAL A 248 2.03 2.18 24.62
C VAL A 248 2.22 0.66 24.67
N ARG A 249 2.38 0.01 23.53
CA ARG A 249 2.60 -1.43 23.42
C ARG A 249 4.08 -1.83 23.46
N GLY A 250 5.01 -0.85 23.52
CA GLY A 250 6.44 -1.12 23.48
C GLY A 250 6.90 -1.80 22.18
N ILE A 251 6.21 -1.54 21.07
CA ILE A 251 6.48 -2.15 19.76
C ILE A 251 7.42 -1.25 18.98
N TYR A 252 8.50 -1.82 18.47
CA TYR A 252 9.45 -1.12 17.60
C TYR A 252 9.46 -1.79 16.22
N PRO A 253 9.25 -1.01 15.12
CA PRO A 253 9.28 -1.56 13.77
C PRO A 253 10.65 -2.18 13.45
N SER A 254 10.65 -3.44 13.08
CA SER A 254 11.86 -4.12 12.60
C SER A 254 12.04 -3.89 11.10
N ARG A 255 13.33 -3.80 10.68
CA ARG A 255 13.65 -3.71 9.26
C ARG A 255 13.34 -5.03 8.55
N ILE A 256 12.61 -4.93 7.46
CA ILE A 256 12.32 -6.06 6.57
C ILE A 256 13.54 -6.37 5.70
N VAL A 257 14.18 -5.33 5.17
CA VAL A 257 15.34 -5.48 4.28
C VAL A 257 16.63 -5.22 5.07
N THR A 258 17.25 -6.28 5.57
CA THR A 258 18.51 -6.19 6.34
C THR A 258 19.74 -6.34 5.45
N ARG A 259 19.65 -7.12 4.37
CA ARG A 259 20.71 -7.30 3.37
C ARG A 259 20.16 -7.09 1.96
N ALA A 260 20.24 -5.84 1.49
CA ALA A 260 19.66 -5.42 0.22
C ALA A 260 20.24 -6.17 -1.00
N THR A 261 21.49 -6.66 -0.94
CA THR A 261 22.14 -7.35 -2.07
C THR A 261 21.47 -8.67 -2.41
N SER A 262 21.20 -9.53 -1.42
CA SER A 262 20.61 -10.87 -1.61
C SER A 262 19.09 -10.90 -1.49
N PHE A 263 18.45 -9.78 -1.11
CA PHE A 263 17.02 -9.79 -0.79
C PHE A 263 16.13 -10.31 -1.93
N MET A 264 16.40 -9.93 -3.17
CA MET A 264 15.55 -10.34 -4.29
C MET A 264 15.71 -11.82 -4.63
N GLU A 265 16.92 -12.34 -4.60
CA GLU A 265 17.19 -13.77 -4.81
C GLU A 265 16.49 -14.60 -3.71
N GLU A 266 16.60 -14.17 -2.47
CA GLU A 266 15.93 -14.82 -1.34
C GLU A 266 14.40 -14.69 -1.41
N LEU A 267 13.89 -13.58 -1.91
CA LEU A 267 12.46 -13.39 -2.16
C LEU A 267 11.96 -14.36 -3.24
N GLU A 268 12.70 -14.55 -4.32
CA GLU A 268 12.35 -15.50 -5.38
C GLU A 268 12.28 -16.92 -4.83
N LEU A 269 13.28 -17.36 -4.05
CA LEU A 269 13.28 -18.67 -3.38
C LEU A 269 12.06 -18.83 -2.44
N PHE A 270 11.72 -17.78 -1.68
CA PHE A 270 10.55 -17.79 -0.81
C PHE A 270 9.24 -17.90 -1.63
N MET A 271 9.15 -17.20 -2.75
CA MET A 271 7.96 -17.22 -3.62
C MET A 271 7.76 -18.56 -4.33
N GLU A 272 8.83 -19.31 -4.60
CA GLU A 272 8.74 -20.65 -5.17
C GLU A 272 8.15 -21.65 -4.17
N ASP A 273 8.69 -21.68 -2.95
CA ASP A 273 8.21 -22.54 -1.87
C ASP A 273 8.41 -21.87 -0.50
N PRO A 274 7.38 -21.21 0.04
CA PRO A 274 7.45 -20.51 1.32
C PRO A 274 7.80 -21.40 2.52
N MET A 275 7.58 -22.72 2.41
CA MET A 275 7.82 -23.67 3.50
C MET A 275 9.19 -24.31 3.45
N LYS A 276 9.87 -24.23 2.33
CA LYS A 276 11.20 -24.84 2.13
C LYS A 276 12.26 -24.09 2.94
N LYS A 277 13.10 -24.86 3.61
CA LYS A 277 14.26 -24.29 4.34
C LYS A 277 15.34 -23.89 3.34
N HIS A 278 15.73 -22.62 3.36
CA HIS A 278 16.86 -22.07 2.63
C HIS A 278 17.80 -21.33 3.59
N PRO A 279 19.08 -21.19 3.26
CA PRO A 279 20.02 -20.40 4.04
C PRO A 279 19.83 -18.90 3.80
N TYR A 280 18.71 -18.35 4.29
CA TYR A 280 18.40 -16.92 4.14
C TYR A 280 19.38 -16.05 4.95
N ASN A 281 19.88 -15.00 4.33
CA ASN A 281 20.65 -13.94 5.00
C ASN A 281 19.73 -12.84 5.59
N ASN A 282 18.57 -12.62 4.96
CA ASN A 282 17.57 -11.72 5.47
C ASN A 282 16.67 -12.45 6.46
N LYS A 283 16.78 -12.08 7.73
CA LYS A 283 16.04 -12.70 8.84
C LYS A 283 14.52 -12.66 8.67
N ILE A 284 14.01 -11.73 7.89
CA ILE A 284 12.59 -11.57 7.62
C ILE A 284 11.95 -12.87 7.08
N PHE A 285 12.66 -13.64 6.27
CA PHE A 285 12.14 -14.89 5.70
C PHE A 285 12.02 -15.99 6.76
N PRO A 286 13.08 -16.40 7.48
CA PRO A 286 12.97 -17.48 8.46
C PRO A 286 12.30 -17.06 9.78
N GLU A 287 12.40 -15.77 10.19
CA GLU A 287 11.92 -15.31 11.50
C GLU A 287 10.48 -14.72 11.44
N LEU A 288 9.99 -14.28 10.28
CA LEU A 288 8.66 -13.69 10.14
C LEU A 288 7.83 -14.35 9.03
N ALA A 289 8.29 -14.34 7.77
CA ALA A 289 7.50 -14.78 6.63
C ALA A 289 7.11 -16.26 6.72
N GLN A 290 8.07 -17.15 6.99
CA GLN A 290 7.80 -18.59 7.15
C GLN A 290 6.93 -18.90 8.39
N PRO A 291 7.16 -18.31 9.57
CA PRO A 291 6.23 -18.44 10.70
C PRO A 291 4.81 -17.97 10.38
N MET A 292 4.64 -16.84 9.68
CA MET A 292 3.32 -16.36 9.24
C MET A 292 2.63 -17.37 8.33
N CYS A 293 3.34 -17.98 7.39
CA CYS A 293 2.77 -19.04 6.54
C CYS A 293 2.30 -20.23 7.37
N ARG A 294 3.10 -20.69 8.34
CA ARG A 294 2.71 -21.80 9.23
C ARG A 294 1.46 -21.46 10.07
N VAL A 295 1.43 -20.28 10.67
CA VAL A 295 0.27 -19.82 11.45
C VAL A 295 -0.98 -19.75 10.55
N TRP A 296 -0.83 -19.24 9.33
CA TRP A 296 -1.93 -19.12 8.38
C TRP A 296 -2.49 -20.49 7.96
N GLU A 297 -1.63 -21.47 7.68
CA GLU A 297 -2.05 -22.83 7.33
C GLU A 297 -2.75 -23.51 8.51
N ALA A 298 -2.20 -23.41 9.73
CA ALA A 298 -2.81 -23.96 10.93
C ALA A 298 -4.19 -23.32 11.20
N TRP A 299 -4.32 -22.01 11.05
CA TRP A 299 -5.60 -21.31 11.18
C TRP A 299 -6.63 -21.80 10.15
N LYS A 300 -6.24 -22.01 8.90
CA LYS A 300 -7.13 -22.54 7.86
C LYS A 300 -7.62 -23.95 8.18
N GLN A 301 -6.78 -24.77 8.78
CA GLN A 301 -7.12 -26.13 9.21
C GLN A 301 -7.90 -26.17 10.52
N LYS A 302 -8.18 -25.02 11.16
CA LYS A 302 -8.81 -24.89 12.48
C LYS A 302 -8.04 -25.60 13.62
N GLU A 303 -6.74 -25.73 13.46
CA GLU A 303 -5.86 -26.34 14.47
C GLU A 303 -5.45 -25.34 15.57
N ILE A 304 -5.74 -24.04 15.36
CA ILE A 304 -5.50 -22.98 16.35
C ILE A 304 -6.87 -22.42 16.74
N PHE A 305 -7.42 -22.87 17.87
CA PHE A 305 -8.57 -22.40 18.66
C PHE A 305 -9.47 -23.53 19.15
#